data_a8972daf184f74791439744bef3b34a0
#
_entry.id   a8972daf184f74791439744bef3b34a0
#
_cell.length_a   1.000
_cell.length_b   1.000
_cell.length_c   1.000
_cell.angle_alpha   90.00
_cell.angle_beta   90.00
_cell.angle_gamma   90.00
#
_symmetry.space_group_name_H-M   'P 1'
#
loop_
_entity.id
_entity.type
_entity.pdbx_description
1 polymer ?
#
loop_
_entity_poly.entity_id
_entity_poly.type
_entity_poly.pdbx_seq_one_letter_code
_entity_poly.pdbx_strand_id
1 'polypeptide(L)'
;MPLQAHSACAILLHGLARSDSSMEKLAESLRQENYQTVNVDYPSRDYPIEVLAEATIAPALEQCSDDKGINFVTHSLGGILVRHYLSNHEIQNLERVVMLGPPNQGSEVVDKMKSFPGFHFINGDAGMQLGTGELSIPNQLGKAEFDVGIVAGTKSINWILSWIIPSTDDGKVSVERTKLEGMNDHIEMKVTHPFMMKNDEVIAQVVHYLKNGTFKR
;
A
#
# COMPACT_ATOMS: atom_id res chain seq x y z
N MET A 1 -2.16 -30.20 -19.08
CA MET A 1 -3.09 -29.65 -18.08
C MET A 1 -3.73 -28.42 -18.70
N PRO A 2 -5.05 -28.22 -18.68
CA PRO A 2 -5.63 -26.97 -19.12
C PRO A 2 -5.10 -25.85 -18.24
N LEU A 3 -4.65 -24.75 -18.83
CA LEU A 3 -4.35 -23.52 -18.13
C LEU A 3 -5.59 -23.09 -17.38
N GLN A 4 -5.54 -23.08 -16.05
CA GLN A 4 -6.64 -22.61 -15.23
C GLN A 4 -6.78 -21.11 -15.49
N ALA A 5 -7.87 -20.69 -16.10
CA ALA A 5 -8.12 -19.26 -16.34
C ALA A 5 -8.28 -18.56 -14.98
N HIS A 6 -7.39 -17.61 -14.68
CA HIS A 6 -7.50 -16.79 -13.47
C HIS A 6 -8.74 -15.90 -13.56
N SER A 7 -9.37 -15.63 -12.41
CA SER A 7 -10.60 -14.81 -12.35
C SER A 7 -10.33 -13.31 -12.49
N ALA A 8 -9.22 -12.84 -11.95
CA ALA A 8 -8.77 -11.45 -11.97
C ALA A 8 -7.25 -11.36 -11.76
N CYS A 9 -6.67 -10.21 -12.04
CA CYS A 9 -5.26 -9.91 -11.78
C CYS A 9 -5.13 -9.10 -10.48
N ALA A 10 -4.13 -9.45 -9.67
CA ALA A 10 -3.75 -8.70 -8.47
C ALA A 10 -2.29 -8.26 -8.57
N ILE A 11 -2.07 -6.94 -8.62
CA ILE A 11 -0.75 -6.30 -8.63
C ILE A 11 -0.38 -5.98 -7.20
N LEU A 12 0.78 -6.47 -6.73
CA LEU A 12 1.26 -6.26 -5.38
C LEU A 12 2.45 -5.29 -5.38
N LEU A 13 2.36 -4.25 -4.54
CA LEU A 13 3.42 -3.25 -4.38
C LEU A 13 3.91 -3.21 -2.94
N HIS A 14 5.20 -3.46 -2.74
CA HIS A 14 5.83 -3.42 -1.42
C HIS A 14 5.99 -1.99 -0.85
N GLY A 15 6.44 -1.87 0.37
CA GLY A 15 6.71 -0.59 1.02
C GLY A 15 8.14 -0.07 0.80
N LEU A 16 8.39 1.13 1.33
CA LEU A 16 9.70 1.78 1.30
C LEU A 16 10.79 0.90 1.91
N ALA A 17 11.94 0.83 1.25
CA ALA A 17 13.11 0.03 1.65
C ALA A 17 12.79 -1.47 1.82
N ARG A 18 11.90 -2.00 0.99
CA ARG A 18 11.52 -3.41 0.89
C ARG A 18 11.78 -3.91 -0.53
N SER A 19 11.41 -5.18 -0.76
CA SER A 19 11.37 -5.83 -2.07
C SER A 19 10.08 -6.63 -2.20
N ASP A 20 9.83 -7.19 -3.38
CA ASP A 20 8.74 -8.12 -3.68
C ASP A 20 8.66 -9.28 -2.69
N SER A 21 9.81 -9.80 -2.21
CA SER A 21 9.87 -10.89 -1.23
C SER A 21 9.09 -10.59 0.06
N SER A 22 8.88 -9.32 0.40
CA SER A 22 8.06 -8.94 1.55
C SER A 22 6.59 -9.22 1.33
N MET A 23 6.10 -9.22 0.08
CA MET A 23 4.72 -9.45 -0.31
C MET A 23 4.43 -10.91 -0.73
N GLU A 24 5.47 -11.77 -0.83
CA GLU A 24 5.35 -13.09 -1.43
C GLU A 24 4.32 -13.99 -0.74
N LYS A 25 4.25 -14.00 0.60
CA LYS A 25 3.25 -14.79 1.32
C LYS A 25 1.82 -14.39 0.94
N LEU A 26 1.58 -13.09 0.77
CA LEU A 26 0.29 -12.55 0.34
C LEU A 26 0.01 -12.91 -1.12
N ALA A 27 1.01 -12.77 -2.00
CA ALA A 27 0.90 -13.16 -3.40
C ALA A 27 0.57 -14.65 -3.56
N GLU A 28 1.24 -15.52 -2.80
CA GLU A 28 0.95 -16.96 -2.79
C GLU A 28 -0.50 -17.24 -2.35
N SER A 29 -0.98 -16.58 -1.30
CA SER A 29 -2.35 -16.72 -0.84
C SER A 29 -3.37 -16.30 -1.91
N LEU A 30 -3.08 -15.22 -2.65
CA LEU A 30 -3.95 -14.78 -3.75
C LEU A 30 -3.91 -15.75 -4.94
N ARG A 31 -2.77 -16.36 -5.25
CA ARG A 31 -2.68 -17.42 -6.27
C ARG A 31 -3.55 -18.64 -5.90
N GLN A 32 -3.57 -19.01 -4.60
CA GLN A 32 -4.44 -20.09 -4.10
C GLN A 32 -5.93 -19.76 -4.24
N GLU A 33 -6.27 -18.47 -4.22
CA GLU A 33 -7.62 -17.95 -4.46
C GLU A 33 -7.92 -17.67 -5.94
N ASN A 34 -7.09 -18.20 -6.83
CA ASN A 34 -7.22 -18.13 -8.29
C ASN A 34 -7.02 -16.73 -8.89
N TYR A 35 -6.27 -15.83 -8.24
CA TYR A 35 -5.81 -14.59 -8.86
C TYR A 35 -4.53 -14.84 -9.68
N GLN A 36 -4.40 -14.18 -10.84
CA GLN A 36 -3.10 -13.93 -11.44
C GLN A 36 -2.39 -12.90 -10.55
N THR A 37 -1.16 -13.13 -10.12
CA THR A 37 -0.43 -12.18 -9.30
C THR A 37 0.77 -11.61 -10.02
N VAL A 38 0.91 -10.28 -9.99
CA VAL A 38 2.08 -9.54 -10.42
C VAL A 38 2.72 -8.91 -9.18
N ASN A 39 3.71 -9.58 -8.63
CA ASN A 39 4.42 -9.13 -7.43
C ASN A 39 5.65 -8.31 -7.87
N VAL A 40 5.57 -6.99 -7.75
CA VAL A 40 6.52 -6.07 -8.37
C VAL A 40 7.65 -5.72 -7.41
N ASP A 41 8.90 -5.95 -7.84
CA ASP A 41 10.08 -5.35 -7.22
C ASP A 41 10.41 -4.01 -7.89
N TYR A 42 10.63 -2.97 -7.09
CA TYR A 42 10.95 -1.64 -7.58
C TYR A 42 11.91 -0.90 -6.65
N PRO A 43 12.76 -0.01 -7.18
CA PRO A 43 13.80 0.67 -6.40
C PRO A 43 13.22 1.80 -5.54
N SER A 44 12.48 1.44 -4.49
CA SER A 44 11.61 2.32 -3.68
C SER A 44 12.30 3.50 -2.99
N ARG A 45 13.65 3.57 -3.01
CA ARG A 45 14.44 4.65 -2.41
C ARG A 45 15.16 5.54 -3.43
N ASP A 46 15.25 5.11 -4.68
CA ASP A 46 16.18 5.70 -5.64
C ASP A 46 15.56 6.84 -6.45
N TYR A 47 14.25 6.97 -6.41
CA TYR A 47 13.51 7.98 -7.16
C TYR A 47 12.36 8.57 -6.36
N PRO A 48 11.86 9.77 -6.72
CA PRO A 48 10.66 10.35 -6.12
C PRO A 48 9.39 9.57 -6.50
N ILE A 49 8.31 9.76 -5.73
CA ILE A 49 7.04 9.04 -5.87
C ILE A 49 6.48 9.10 -7.28
N GLU A 50 6.55 10.25 -7.93
CA GLU A 50 6.01 10.49 -9.27
C GLU A 50 6.68 9.59 -10.32
N VAL A 51 8.00 9.48 -10.24
CA VAL A 51 8.79 8.61 -11.13
C VAL A 51 8.53 7.14 -10.83
N LEU A 52 8.51 6.78 -9.53
CA LEU A 52 8.25 5.40 -9.12
C LEU A 52 6.86 4.93 -9.54
N ALA A 53 5.83 5.76 -9.41
CA ALA A 53 4.46 5.39 -9.77
C ALA A 53 4.36 5.01 -11.24
N GLU A 54 4.88 5.85 -12.15
CA GLU A 54 4.86 5.60 -13.58
C GLU A 54 5.72 4.38 -13.98
N ALA A 55 6.96 4.36 -13.53
CA ALA A 55 7.91 3.30 -13.89
C ALA A 55 7.52 1.91 -13.33
N THR A 56 6.69 1.86 -12.29
CA THR A 56 6.31 0.61 -11.62
C THR A 56 4.96 0.10 -12.10
N ILE A 57 3.95 0.96 -12.19
CA ILE A 57 2.56 0.52 -12.39
C ILE A 57 2.27 0.24 -13.85
N ALA A 58 2.71 1.08 -14.79
CA ALA A 58 2.44 0.86 -16.20
C ALA A 58 2.97 -0.51 -16.70
N PRO A 59 4.25 -0.91 -16.45
CA PRO A 59 4.74 -2.23 -16.85
C PRO A 59 4.09 -3.39 -16.08
N ALA A 60 3.57 -3.15 -14.86
CA ALA A 60 2.85 -4.19 -14.11
C ALA A 60 1.46 -4.45 -14.70
N LEU A 61 0.78 -3.43 -15.18
CA LEU A 61 -0.50 -3.55 -15.88
C LEU A 61 -0.38 -4.39 -17.16
N GLU A 62 0.71 -4.20 -17.93
CA GLU A 62 0.98 -4.97 -19.14
C GLU A 62 1.14 -6.49 -18.90
N GLN A 63 1.45 -6.88 -17.66
CA GLN A 63 1.56 -8.31 -17.29
C GLN A 63 0.22 -8.95 -16.96
N CYS A 64 -0.83 -8.16 -16.75
CA CYS A 64 -2.19 -8.65 -16.55
C CYS A 64 -2.86 -8.89 -17.92
N SER A 65 -3.77 -9.87 -17.97
CA SER A 65 -4.57 -10.10 -19.19
C SER A 65 -5.62 -9.00 -19.37
N ASP A 66 -5.75 -8.47 -20.56
CA ASP A 66 -6.60 -7.30 -20.90
C ASP A 66 -8.11 -7.53 -20.59
N ASP A 67 -8.55 -8.77 -20.59
CA ASP A 67 -9.95 -9.18 -20.37
C ASP A 67 -10.29 -9.40 -18.89
N LYS A 68 -9.35 -9.17 -17.98
CA LYS A 68 -9.51 -9.44 -16.54
C LYS A 68 -9.61 -8.17 -15.72
N GLY A 69 -10.35 -8.25 -14.62
CA GLY A 69 -10.36 -7.18 -13.62
C GLY A 69 -8.99 -7.01 -12.97
N ILE A 70 -8.62 -5.76 -12.73
CA ILE A 70 -7.36 -5.35 -12.10
C ILE A 70 -7.63 -5.03 -10.64
N ASN A 71 -6.83 -5.60 -9.77
CA ASN A 71 -6.82 -5.30 -8.35
C ASN A 71 -5.42 -4.90 -7.90
N PHE A 72 -5.33 -4.00 -6.93
CA PHE A 72 -4.07 -3.67 -6.27
C PHE A 72 -4.08 -4.11 -4.81
N VAL A 73 -2.97 -4.67 -4.35
CA VAL A 73 -2.72 -4.90 -2.92
C VAL A 73 -1.37 -4.28 -2.56
N THR A 74 -1.39 -3.29 -1.70
CA THR A 74 -0.22 -2.45 -1.45
C THR A 74 0.16 -2.41 0.02
N HIS A 75 1.44 -2.22 0.28
CA HIS A 75 1.94 -1.94 1.62
C HIS A 75 2.58 -0.56 1.66
N SER A 76 2.18 0.27 2.64
CA SER A 76 2.84 1.55 2.97
C SER A 76 2.96 2.47 1.73
N LEU A 77 4.19 2.80 1.30
CA LEU A 77 4.49 3.61 0.11
C LEU A 77 3.75 3.12 -1.14
N GLY A 78 3.62 1.80 -1.32
CA GLY A 78 2.94 1.25 -2.50
C GLY A 78 1.52 1.78 -2.69
N GLY A 79 0.79 2.08 -1.60
CA GLY A 79 -0.53 2.71 -1.67
C GLY A 79 -0.49 4.14 -2.21
N ILE A 80 0.57 4.89 -1.88
CA ILE A 80 0.75 6.25 -2.39
C ILE A 80 1.11 6.25 -3.87
N LEU A 81 1.90 5.25 -4.33
CA LEU A 81 2.19 5.08 -5.76
C LEU A 81 0.91 4.82 -6.56
N VAL A 82 0.02 3.94 -6.07
CA VAL A 82 -1.27 3.68 -6.73
C VAL A 82 -2.13 4.93 -6.76
N ARG A 83 -2.24 5.69 -5.67
CA ARG A 83 -2.98 6.95 -5.64
C ARG A 83 -2.42 7.96 -6.62
N HIS A 84 -1.08 8.11 -6.67
CA HIS A 84 -0.43 9.02 -7.60
C HIS A 84 -0.68 8.61 -9.06
N TYR A 85 -0.55 7.33 -9.37
CA TYR A 85 -0.83 6.83 -10.71
C TYR A 85 -2.28 7.10 -11.14
N LEU A 86 -3.25 6.75 -10.27
CA LEU A 86 -4.70 6.95 -10.52
C LEU A 86 -5.13 8.42 -10.55
N SER A 87 -4.33 9.35 -10.01
CA SER A 87 -4.61 10.79 -10.17
C SER A 87 -4.29 11.32 -11.57
N ASN A 88 -3.52 10.59 -12.36
CA ASN A 88 -3.10 10.98 -13.72
C ASN A 88 -3.60 10.03 -14.81
N HIS A 89 -4.03 8.81 -14.44
CA HIS A 89 -4.41 7.76 -15.38
C HIS A 89 -5.70 7.08 -14.96
N GLU A 90 -6.50 6.69 -15.93
CA GLU A 90 -7.67 5.83 -15.75
C GLU A 90 -7.32 4.38 -16.10
N ILE A 91 -7.72 3.44 -15.25
CA ILE A 91 -7.62 2.00 -15.50
C ILE A 91 -9.05 1.48 -15.67
N GLN A 92 -9.46 1.21 -16.92
CA GLN A 92 -10.84 0.89 -17.29
C GLN A 92 -11.45 -0.30 -16.55
N ASN A 93 -10.64 -1.30 -16.24
CA ASN A 93 -11.06 -2.53 -15.55
C ASN A 93 -10.54 -2.62 -14.12
N LEU A 94 -10.24 -1.49 -13.48
CA LEU A 94 -9.90 -1.44 -12.06
C LEU A 94 -11.12 -1.88 -11.23
N GLU A 95 -10.93 -2.94 -10.44
CA GLU A 95 -11.97 -3.45 -9.56
C GLU A 95 -11.80 -2.91 -8.13
N ARG A 96 -10.69 -3.26 -7.48
CA ARG A 96 -10.48 -2.91 -6.06
C ARG A 96 -9.03 -2.66 -5.72
N VAL A 97 -8.84 -1.83 -4.71
CA VAL A 97 -7.53 -1.54 -4.10
C VAL A 97 -7.59 -1.89 -2.61
N VAL A 98 -6.61 -2.63 -2.10
CA VAL A 98 -6.43 -2.84 -0.66
C VAL A 98 -5.10 -2.26 -0.24
N MET A 99 -5.12 -1.38 0.76
CA MET A 99 -3.93 -0.72 1.27
C MET A 99 -3.63 -1.15 2.71
N LEU A 100 -2.43 -1.65 2.94
CA LEU A 100 -1.93 -2.07 4.25
C LEU A 100 -1.04 -0.96 4.84
N GLY A 101 -1.50 -0.31 5.90
CA GLY A 101 -0.77 0.75 6.61
C GLY A 101 -0.32 1.92 5.72
N PRO A 102 -1.15 2.45 4.80
CA PRO A 102 -0.74 3.52 3.91
C PRO A 102 -0.60 4.84 4.68
N PRO A 103 0.44 5.65 4.44
CA PRO A 103 0.52 7.00 4.97
C PRO A 103 -0.32 7.97 4.13
N ASN A 104 -1.64 7.74 4.04
CA ASN A 104 -2.55 8.49 3.17
C ASN A 104 -2.65 9.98 3.50
N GLN A 105 -2.34 10.35 4.73
CA GLN A 105 -2.23 11.74 5.19
C GLN A 105 -0.81 12.05 5.69
N GLY A 106 0.19 11.33 5.20
CA GLY A 106 1.58 11.42 5.60
C GLY A 106 1.91 10.65 6.88
N SER A 107 3.16 10.78 7.33
CA SER A 107 3.71 10.13 8.52
C SER A 107 4.41 11.14 9.43
N GLU A 108 4.02 11.19 10.69
CA GLU A 108 4.65 12.03 11.71
C GLU A 108 6.11 11.63 11.95
N VAL A 109 6.44 10.37 11.74
CA VAL A 109 7.83 9.88 11.84
C VAL A 109 8.71 10.56 10.79
N VAL A 110 8.21 10.74 9.56
CA VAL A 110 8.95 11.45 8.51
C VAL A 110 9.22 12.89 8.92
N ASP A 111 8.22 13.62 9.41
CA ASP A 111 8.38 15.02 9.78
C ASP A 111 9.42 15.23 10.90
N LYS A 112 9.43 14.36 11.89
CA LYS A 112 10.35 14.45 13.02
C LYS A 112 11.75 13.94 12.70
N MET A 113 11.85 12.99 11.77
CA MET A 113 13.12 12.34 11.44
C MET A 113 13.83 12.93 10.21
N LYS A 114 13.12 13.65 9.33
CA LYS A 114 13.69 14.16 8.06
C LYS A 114 14.91 15.06 8.20
N SER A 115 15.05 15.75 9.34
CA SER A 115 16.21 16.61 9.64
C SER A 115 17.40 15.85 10.24
N PHE A 116 17.24 14.58 10.62
CA PHE A 116 18.35 13.81 11.19
C PHE A 116 19.34 13.38 10.10
N PRO A 117 20.65 13.51 10.38
CA PRO A 117 21.68 13.01 9.44
C PRO A 117 21.46 11.55 9.08
N GLY A 118 21.50 11.24 7.77
CA GLY A 118 21.33 9.88 7.26
C GLY A 118 19.87 9.45 7.01
N PHE A 119 18.86 10.20 7.43
CA PHE A 119 17.46 9.83 7.17
C PHE A 119 17.16 9.75 5.67
N HIS A 120 17.59 10.75 4.89
CA HIS A 120 17.45 10.72 3.43
C HIS A 120 18.23 9.56 2.79
N PHE A 121 19.44 9.27 3.27
CA PHE A 121 20.23 8.14 2.74
C PHE A 121 19.53 6.79 2.92
N ILE A 122 18.79 6.63 4.03
CA ILE A 122 18.05 5.38 4.35
C ILE A 122 16.73 5.30 3.59
N ASN A 123 16.01 6.43 3.46
CA ASN A 123 14.63 6.46 2.98
C ASN A 123 14.48 6.99 1.55
N GLY A 124 15.51 7.62 1.00
CA GLY A 124 15.51 8.19 -0.35
C GLY A 124 14.51 9.32 -0.56
N ASP A 125 14.36 9.75 -1.82
CA ASP A 125 13.49 10.87 -2.19
C ASP A 125 12.01 10.57 -1.89
N ALA A 126 11.52 9.39 -2.25
CA ALA A 126 10.14 9.01 -1.97
C ALA A 126 9.81 9.05 -0.46
N GLY A 127 10.75 8.59 0.40
CA GLY A 127 10.56 8.65 1.85
C GLY A 127 10.46 10.08 2.38
N MET A 128 11.19 11.03 1.79
CA MET A 128 11.14 12.44 2.16
C MET A 128 9.81 13.10 1.78
N GLN A 129 9.12 12.62 0.75
CA GLN A 129 7.84 13.13 0.27
C GLN A 129 6.63 12.70 1.12
N LEU A 130 6.81 11.77 2.08
CA LEU A 130 5.74 11.19 2.91
C LEU A 130 5.46 11.97 4.21
N GLY A 131 5.83 13.23 4.31
CA GLY A 131 5.52 14.07 5.48
C GLY A 131 4.03 14.40 5.62
N THR A 132 3.64 15.03 6.75
CA THR A 132 2.25 15.40 7.04
C THR A 132 1.87 16.81 6.56
N GLY A 133 2.81 17.60 6.05
CA GLY A 133 2.56 18.96 5.55
C GLY A 133 1.61 18.97 4.34
N GLU A 134 0.92 20.09 4.14
CA GLU A 134 -0.04 20.27 3.03
C GLU A 134 0.60 20.07 1.64
N LEU A 135 1.89 20.35 1.51
CA LEU A 135 2.64 20.17 0.26
C LEU A 135 3.23 18.77 0.10
N SER A 136 2.99 17.85 1.03
CA SER A 136 3.41 16.46 0.87
C SER A 136 2.58 15.75 -0.19
N ILE A 137 3.18 14.81 -0.92
CA ILE A 137 2.47 14.07 -1.97
C ILE A 137 1.18 13.43 -1.45
N PRO A 138 1.15 12.70 -0.30
CA PRO A 138 -0.09 12.11 0.19
C PRO A 138 -1.26 13.09 0.36
N ASN A 139 -0.97 14.33 0.80
CA ASN A 139 -2.00 15.35 1.06
C ASN A 139 -2.43 16.10 -0.21
N GLN A 140 -1.62 16.09 -1.27
CA GLN A 140 -1.96 16.71 -2.55
C GLN A 140 -2.83 15.82 -3.45
N LEU A 141 -2.84 14.49 -3.22
CA LEU A 141 -3.54 13.53 -4.08
C LEU A 141 -5.07 13.53 -3.95
N GLY A 142 -5.63 14.21 -2.95
CA GLY A 142 -7.08 14.31 -2.77
C GLY A 142 -7.74 13.00 -2.31
N LYS A 143 -9.07 12.94 -2.50
CA LYS A 143 -9.92 11.78 -2.13
C LYS A 143 -9.72 10.61 -3.09
N ALA A 144 -10.11 9.41 -2.65
CA ALA A 144 -10.24 8.26 -3.54
C ALA A 144 -11.50 8.37 -4.40
N GLU A 145 -11.34 8.12 -5.71
CA GLU A 145 -12.45 7.99 -6.66
C GLU A 145 -12.51 6.55 -7.22
N PHE A 146 -11.98 5.60 -6.46
CA PHE A 146 -11.93 4.17 -6.75
C PHE A 146 -12.26 3.36 -5.51
N ASP A 147 -12.68 2.10 -5.69
CA ASP A 147 -13.01 1.20 -4.58
C ASP A 147 -11.75 0.84 -3.78
N VAL A 148 -11.67 1.31 -2.53
CA VAL A 148 -10.50 1.08 -1.69
C VAL A 148 -10.87 0.71 -0.26
N GLY A 149 -10.26 -0.39 0.20
CA GLY A 149 -10.24 -0.83 1.59
C GLY A 149 -8.89 -0.61 2.24
N ILE A 150 -8.90 -0.15 3.49
CA ILE A 150 -7.68 0.19 4.22
C ILE A 150 -7.57 -0.65 5.50
N VAL A 151 -6.44 -1.31 5.68
CA VAL A 151 -6.08 -1.99 6.93
C VAL A 151 -5.08 -1.11 7.69
N ALA A 152 -5.45 -0.68 8.89
CA ALA A 152 -4.58 0.03 9.81
C ALA A 152 -4.06 -0.90 10.91
N GLY A 153 -2.76 -0.85 11.20
CA GLY A 153 -2.18 -1.56 12.33
C GLY A 153 -2.29 -0.75 13.63
N THR A 154 -2.48 -1.47 14.73
CA THR A 154 -2.63 -0.85 16.07
C THR A 154 -1.57 -1.31 17.06
N LYS A 155 -0.52 -2.01 16.61
CA LYS A 155 0.55 -2.52 17.46
C LYS A 155 1.90 -2.01 16.97
N SER A 156 2.63 -1.35 17.84
CA SER A 156 4.01 -0.94 17.59
C SER A 156 4.99 -1.89 18.27
N ILE A 157 6.10 -2.18 17.57
CA ILE A 157 7.28 -2.85 18.14
C ILE A 157 8.38 -1.84 18.50
N ASN A 158 8.24 -0.59 18.08
CA ASN A 158 9.21 0.47 18.31
C ASN A 158 8.59 1.55 19.20
N TRP A 159 8.69 1.35 20.51
CA TRP A 159 8.16 2.29 21.51
C TRP A 159 8.75 3.70 21.38
N ILE A 160 9.98 3.85 20.87
CA ILE A 160 10.60 5.15 20.64
C ILE A 160 9.87 5.90 19.53
N LEU A 161 9.55 5.23 18.41
CA LEU A 161 8.79 5.84 17.31
C LEU A 161 7.33 6.09 17.70
N SER A 162 6.71 5.21 18.48
CA SER A 162 5.36 5.44 19.01
C SER A 162 5.27 6.63 19.98
N TRP A 163 6.36 6.98 20.65
CA TRP A 163 6.41 8.23 21.44
C TRP A 163 6.33 9.49 20.57
N ILE A 164 6.68 9.36 19.31
CA ILE A 164 6.64 10.44 18.32
C ILE A 164 5.23 10.60 17.73
N ILE A 165 4.49 9.49 17.64
CA ILE A 165 3.14 9.44 17.05
C ILE A 165 2.11 9.72 18.16
N PRO A 166 1.23 10.72 18.00
CA PRO A 166 0.34 11.20 19.07
C PRO A 166 -0.87 10.29 19.35
N SER A 167 -1.07 9.21 18.59
CA SER A 167 -2.25 8.32 18.66
C SER A 167 -1.86 6.86 18.45
N THR A 168 -2.86 5.97 18.49
CA THR A 168 -2.66 4.54 18.16
C THR A 168 -2.00 4.37 16.79
N ASP A 169 -0.94 3.57 16.73
CA ASP A 169 -0.09 3.42 15.57
C ASP A 169 0.41 1.98 15.38
N ASP A 170 0.98 1.73 14.21
CA ASP A 170 1.61 0.46 13.85
C ASP A 170 3.15 0.47 13.98
N GLY A 171 3.71 1.56 14.46
CA GLY A 171 5.15 1.82 14.56
C GLY A 171 5.70 2.76 13.49
N LYS A 172 4.91 3.17 12.49
CA LYS A 172 5.27 4.13 11.44
C LYS A 172 4.17 5.10 11.05
N VAL A 173 2.91 4.65 11.07
CA VAL A 173 1.75 5.44 10.67
C VAL A 173 0.68 5.31 11.73
N SER A 174 0.10 6.43 12.15
CA SER A 174 -1.06 6.42 13.04
C SER A 174 -2.31 5.93 12.31
N VAL A 175 -3.23 5.30 13.03
CA VAL A 175 -4.52 4.84 12.49
C VAL A 175 -5.23 5.97 11.75
N GLU A 176 -5.26 7.17 12.32
CA GLU A 176 -5.89 8.34 11.69
C GLU A 176 -5.24 8.71 10.36
N ARG A 177 -3.91 8.63 10.27
CA ARG A 177 -3.17 8.96 9.05
C ARG A 177 -3.29 7.92 7.94
N THR A 178 -3.79 6.72 8.25
CA THR A 178 -4.11 5.73 7.21
C THR A 178 -5.40 6.06 6.47
N LYS A 179 -6.32 6.80 7.09
CA LYS A 179 -7.64 7.11 6.51
C LYS A 179 -7.53 7.96 5.26
N LEU A 180 -8.48 7.74 4.35
CA LEU A 180 -8.58 8.43 3.07
C LEU A 180 -10.04 8.81 2.81
N GLU A 181 -10.29 10.06 2.50
CA GLU A 181 -11.62 10.48 2.07
C GLU A 181 -12.03 9.70 0.81
N GLY A 182 -13.27 9.20 0.77
CA GLY A 182 -13.75 8.36 -0.32
C GLY A 182 -13.42 6.86 -0.18
N MET A 183 -12.70 6.43 0.88
CA MET A 183 -12.50 5.01 1.14
C MET A 183 -13.83 4.28 1.39
N ASN A 184 -13.94 3.05 0.88
CA ASN A 184 -15.15 2.24 1.03
C ASN A 184 -15.22 1.57 2.40
N ASP A 185 -14.08 1.09 2.91
CA ASP A 185 -14.02 0.44 4.21
C ASP A 185 -12.65 0.61 4.88
N HIS A 186 -12.65 0.59 6.21
CA HIS A 186 -11.45 0.71 7.03
C HIS A 186 -11.54 -0.25 8.22
N ILE A 187 -10.49 -1.01 8.45
CA ILE A 187 -10.39 -1.93 9.59
C ILE A 187 -9.10 -1.74 10.36
N GLU A 188 -9.20 -1.78 11.69
CA GLU A 188 -8.07 -1.76 12.60
C GLU A 188 -7.71 -3.18 13.04
N MET A 189 -6.43 -3.53 12.96
CA MET A 189 -5.94 -4.87 13.31
C MET A 189 -4.73 -4.79 14.24
N LYS A 190 -4.62 -5.72 15.20
CA LYS A 190 -3.51 -5.79 16.17
C LYS A 190 -2.23 -6.33 15.52
N VAL A 191 -1.73 -5.61 14.53
CA VAL A 191 -0.53 -5.95 13.76
C VAL A 191 0.42 -4.76 13.70
N THR A 192 1.69 -5.04 13.42
CA THR A 192 2.74 -4.03 13.30
C THR A 192 3.05 -3.74 11.84
N HIS A 193 3.47 -2.52 11.54
CA HIS A 193 3.76 -2.06 10.17
C HIS A 193 4.63 -3.02 9.34
N PRO A 194 5.79 -3.51 9.85
CA PRO A 194 6.68 -4.32 9.03
C PRO A 194 6.21 -5.75 8.77
N PHE A 195 5.14 -6.21 9.41
CA PHE A 195 4.68 -7.60 9.32
C PHE A 195 3.22 -7.75 8.85
N MET A 196 2.50 -6.67 8.53
CA MET A 196 1.10 -6.72 8.07
C MET A 196 0.90 -7.71 6.93
N MET A 197 1.72 -7.61 5.88
CA MET A 197 1.60 -8.42 4.67
C MET A 197 1.92 -9.91 4.87
N LYS A 198 2.44 -10.27 6.06
CA LYS A 198 2.77 -11.66 6.43
C LYS A 198 1.83 -12.26 7.47
N ASN A 199 0.90 -11.45 8.00
CA ASN A 199 -0.06 -11.87 9.02
C ASN A 199 -1.26 -12.57 8.36
N ASP A 200 -1.59 -13.77 8.81
CA ASP A 200 -2.65 -14.60 8.20
C ASP A 200 -4.04 -13.96 8.32
N GLU A 201 -4.34 -13.27 9.42
CA GLU A 201 -5.62 -12.58 9.59
C GLU A 201 -5.74 -11.38 8.64
N VAL A 202 -4.65 -10.63 8.42
CA VAL A 202 -4.60 -9.53 7.43
C VAL A 202 -4.78 -10.08 6.03
N ILE A 203 -4.09 -11.17 5.69
CA ILE A 203 -4.22 -11.83 4.38
C ILE A 203 -5.67 -12.29 4.14
N ALA A 204 -6.30 -12.88 5.16
CA ALA A 204 -7.71 -13.29 5.06
C ALA A 204 -8.65 -12.09 4.83
N GLN A 205 -8.37 -10.94 5.45
CA GLN A 205 -9.13 -9.70 5.22
C GLN A 205 -8.92 -9.16 3.81
N VAL A 206 -7.68 -9.19 3.29
CA VAL A 206 -7.39 -8.80 1.90
C VAL A 206 -8.19 -9.65 0.91
N VAL A 207 -8.11 -10.97 1.04
CA VAL A 207 -8.87 -11.91 0.18
C VAL A 207 -10.36 -11.63 0.28
N HIS A 208 -10.87 -11.42 1.50
CA HIS A 208 -12.29 -11.13 1.70
C HIS A 208 -12.70 -9.82 1.02
N TYR A 209 -11.91 -8.75 1.18
CA TYR A 209 -12.20 -7.46 0.56
C TYR A 209 -12.18 -7.53 -0.97
N LEU A 210 -11.16 -8.17 -1.56
CA LEU A 210 -11.08 -8.33 -3.01
C LEU A 210 -12.29 -9.08 -3.61
N LYS A 211 -12.92 -9.97 -2.84
CA LYS A 211 -14.12 -10.70 -3.27
C LYS A 211 -15.42 -9.94 -3.03
N ASN A 212 -15.51 -9.17 -1.95
CA ASN A 212 -16.81 -8.67 -1.44
C ASN A 212 -16.92 -7.13 -1.40
N GLY A 213 -15.81 -6.39 -1.53
CA GLY A 213 -15.77 -4.92 -1.41
C GLY A 213 -15.89 -4.39 0.04
N THR A 214 -15.83 -5.28 1.04
CA THR A 214 -15.87 -4.92 2.46
C THR A 214 -15.00 -5.88 3.26
N PHE A 215 -14.51 -5.44 4.43
CA PHE A 215 -13.83 -6.32 5.39
C PHE A 215 -14.83 -7.16 6.18
N LYS A 216 -14.39 -8.34 6.62
CA LYS A 216 -15.17 -9.20 7.49
C LYS A 216 -15.07 -8.68 8.93
N ARG A 217 -16.21 -8.42 9.55
CA ARG A 217 -16.36 -8.08 10.98
C ARG A 217 -17.00 -9.22 11.75
#